data_2d0cb4cf4e6c38323d53c3648378c9fa
#
_entry.id   2d0cb4cf4e6c38323d53c3648378c9fa
#
_cell.length_a   1.000
_cell.length_b   1.000
_cell.length_c   1.000
_cell.angle_alpha   90.00
_cell.angle_beta   90.00
_cell.angle_gamma   90.00
#
_symmetry.space_group_name_H-M   'P 1'
#
loop_
_entity.id
_entity.type
_entity.pdbx_description
1 polymer ?
#
loop_
_entity_poly.entity_id
_entity_poly.type
_entity_poly.pdbx_seq_one_letter_code
_entity_poly.pdbx_strand_id
1 'polypeptide(L)'
;GRNSASGTYGFFKESSLKNGDYKSSVKEQPGSSAVVQGVAAELGGIGYSGIGYKTSGVKALALSEKDGQPFAEANYANCLNGSYPLARFLYVYVNKSPSKDMDKLTSEFMTFVLSKQGQEIVIKDGYFPLPADAAAEGRASLKYYSAE
;
A
#
# COMPACT_ATOMS: atom_id res chain seq x y z
N GLY A 1 14.17 -0.51 -8.97
CA GLY A 1 13.43 -0.86 -7.74
C GLY A 1 13.72 0.07 -6.58
N ARG A 2 13.30 -0.31 -5.38
CA ARG A 2 13.59 0.38 -4.12
C ARG A 2 14.75 -0.33 -3.41
N ASN A 3 15.37 0.33 -2.45
CA ASN A 3 16.37 -0.27 -1.56
C ASN A 3 15.72 -1.06 -0.40
N SER A 4 16.52 -1.81 0.33
CA SER A 4 16.06 -2.70 1.42
C SER A 4 15.41 -2.00 2.61
N ALA A 5 15.58 -0.68 2.77
CA ALA A 5 14.89 0.10 3.80
C ALA A 5 13.41 0.36 3.48
N SER A 6 12.96 0.07 2.26
CA SER A 6 11.59 0.31 1.79
C SER A 6 10.66 -0.87 2.10
N GLY A 7 9.50 -0.59 2.70
CA GLY A 7 8.43 -1.60 2.83
C GLY A 7 7.92 -2.12 1.48
N THR A 8 7.99 -1.30 0.41
CA THR A 8 7.63 -1.74 -0.95
C THR A 8 8.65 -2.73 -1.52
N TYR A 9 9.94 -2.58 -1.18
CA TYR A 9 10.97 -3.56 -1.50
C TYR A 9 10.65 -4.92 -0.87
N GLY A 10 10.40 -4.93 0.44
CA GLY A 10 10.10 -6.17 1.18
C GLY A 10 8.83 -6.85 0.67
N PHE A 11 7.76 -6.08 0.46
CA PHE A 11 6.50 -6.60 -0.07
C PHE A 11 6.66 -7.22 -1.47
N PHE A 12 7.35 -6.55 -2.39
CA PHE A 12 7.58 -7.11 -3.73
C PHE A 12 8.49 -8.34 -3.69
N LYS A 13 9.50 -8.35 -2.83
CA LYS A 13 10.37 -9.51 -2.61
C LYS A 13 9.58 -10.73 -2.17
N GLU A 14 8.71 -10.56 -1.18
CA GLU A 14 7.86 -11.62 -0.64
C GLU A 14 6.82 -12.10 -1.68
N SER A 15 6.03 -11.16 -2.22
CA SER A 15 4.87 -11.49 -3.05
C SER A 15 5.25 -11.96 -4.45
N SER A 16 6.27 -11.37 -5.08
CA SER A 16 6.61 -11.61 -6.49
C SER A 16 7.84 -12.48 -6.66
N LEU A 17 8.84 -12.37 -5.77
CA LEU A 17 10.08 -13.13 -5.85
C LEU A 17 10.10 -14.35 -4.92
N LYS A 18 9.03 -14.60 -4.15
CA LYS A 18 8.96 -15.70 -3.17
C LYS A 18 10.17 -15.70 -2.21
N ASN A 19 10.55 -14.52 -1.74
CA ASN A 19 11.76 -14.23 -0.95
C ASN A 19 13.10 -14.49 -1.65
N GLY A 20 13.11 -14.73 -2.97
CA GLY A 20 14.33 -14.78 -3.76
C GLY A 20 15.03 -13.42 -3.84
N ASP A 21 16.30 -13.42 -4.20
CA ASP A 21 17.07 -12.19 -4.29
C ASP A 21 16.80 -11.42 -5.59
N TYR A 22 16.88 -10.10 -5.49
CA TYR A 22 16.90 -9.25 -6.68
C TYR A 22 18.19 -9.47 -7.48
N LYS A 23 18.09 -9.34 -8.80
CA LYS A 23 19.30 -9.35 -9.64
C LYS A 23 20.19 -8.16 -9.26
N SER A 24 21.50 -8.36 -9.30
CA SER A 24 22.48 -7.29 -9.03
C SER A 24 22.42 -6.11 -10.01
N SER A 25 21.80 -6.33 -11.19
CA SER A 25 21.58 -5.28 -12.19
C SER A 25 20.37 -4.39 -11.92
N VAL A 26 19.57 -4.64 -10.89
CA VAL A 26 18.44 -3.79 -10.54
C VAL A 26 18.95 -2.42 -10.08
N LYS A 27 18.49 -1.36 -10.75
CA LYS A 27 18.78 0.03 -10.34
C LYS A 27 17.94 0.37 -9.12
N GLU A 28 18.57 0.57 -7.98
CA GLU A 28 17.91 0.99 -6.75
C GLU A 28 17.65 2.49 -6.74
N GLN A 29 16.45 2.87 -6.29
CA GLN A 29 15.99 4.26 -6.20
C GLN A 29 15.62 4.61 -4.76
N PRO A 30 15.90 5.84 -4.30
CA PRO A 30 15.66 6.24 -2.91
C PRO A 30 14.18 6.40 -2.58
N GLY A 31 13.30 6.60 -3.58
CA GLY A 31 11.87 6.85 -3.40
C GLY A 31 11.01 6.27 -4.50
N SER A 32 9.71 6.10 -4.22
CA SER A 32 8.73 5.59 -5.17
C SER A 32 8.56 6.49 -6.40
N SER A 33 8.60 7.81 -6.20
CA SER A 33 8.59 8.79 -7.29
C SER A 33 9.79 8.63 -8.23
N ALA A 34 10.98 8.42 -7.67
CA ALA A 34 12.21 8.20 -8.45
C ALA A 34 12.16 6.90 -9.26
N VAL A 35 11.52 5.83 -8.74
CA VAL A 35 11.26 4.61 -9.52
C VAL A 35 10.40 4.90 -10.74
N VAL A 36 9.28 5.61 -10.55
CA VAL A 36 8.35 5.94 -11.65
C VAL A 36 9.04 6.82 -12.71
N GLN A 37 9.82 7.82 -12.28
CA GLN A 37 10.60 8.67 -13.19
C GLN A 37 11.65 7.86 -13.97
N GLY A 38 12.34 6.94 -13.30
CA GLY A 38 13.33 6.07 -13.95
C GLY A 38 12.70 5.17 -15.01
N VAL A 39 11.50 4.62 -14.74
CA VAL A 39 10.76 3.82 -15.74
C VAL A 39 10.28 4.69 -16.90
N ALA A 40 9.77 5.90 -16.62
CA ALA A 40 9.33 6.82 -17.68
C ALA A 40 10.46 7.26 -18.61
N ALA A 41 11.68 7.35 -18.09
CA ALA A 41 12.86 7.77 -18.86
C ALA A 41 13.53 6.62 -19.65
N GLU A 42 13.17 5.37 -19.41
CA GLU A 42 13.85 4.21 -20.00
C GLU A 42 12.87 3.35 -20.80
N LEU A 43 13.01 3.37 -22.14
CA LEU A 43 12.25 2.49 -23.03
C LEU A 43 12.52 1.02 -22.67
N GLY A 44 11.49 0.27 -22.39
CA GLY A 44 11.61 -1.11 -21.92
C GLY A 44 11.90 -1.24 -20.43
N GLY A 45 11.94 -0.12 -19.69
CA GLY A 45 12.04 -0.13 -18.23
C GLY A 45 10.80 -0.72 -17.58
N ILE A 46 11.01 -1.49 -16.50
CA ILE A 46 9.96 -2.00 -15.62
C ILE A 46 10.31 -1.70 -14.16
N GLY A 47 9.32 -1.40 -13.34
CA GLY A 47 9.52 -1.11 -11.93
C GLY A 47 8.29 -1.43 -11.11
N TYR A 48 8.40 -1.30 -9.79
CA TYR A 48 7.30 -1.43 -8.84
C TYR A 48 7.25 -0.22 -7.90
N SER A 49 6.05 0.26 -7.63
CA SER A 49 5.80 1.46 -6.82
C SER A 49 4.39 1.43 -6.27
N GLY A 50 4.08 2.28 -5.28
CA GLY A 50 2.71 2.53 -4.89
C GLY A 50 1.92 3.21 -5.99
N ILE A 51 0.63 2.87 -6.13
CA ILE A 51 -0.23 3.37 -7.20
C ILE A 51 -0.37 4.90 -7.19
N GLY A 52 -0.29 5.55 -6.02
CA GLY A 52 -0.35 7.00 -5.88
C GLY A 52 0.78 7.76 -6.58
N TYR A 53 1.86 7.09 -6.94
CA TYR A 53 3.00 7.71 -7.66
C TYR A 53 2.91 7.58 -9.19
N LYS A 54 1.85 6.94 -9.71
CA LYS A 54 1.65 6.78 -11.15
C LYS A 54 1.53 8.14 -11.84
N THR A 55 2.27 8.32 -12.93
CA THR A 55 2.18 9.49 -13.81
C THR A 55 1.70 9.09 -15.20
N SER A 56 1.43 10.07 -16.07
CA SER A 56 1.07 9.82 -17.47
C SER A 56 2.21 9.20 -18.30
N GLY A 57 3.46 9.29 -17.83
CA GLY A 57 4.63 8.70 -18.50
C GLY A 57 4.77 7.19 -18.33
N VAL A 58 3.94 6.56 -17.50
CA VAL A 58 3.99 5.12 -17.24
C VAL A 58 2.58 4.52 -17.23
N LYS A 59 2.51 3.22 -17.49
CA LYS A 59 1.28 2.44 -17.31
C LYS A 59 1.45 1.41 -16.18
N ALA A 60 0.39 1.16 -15.41
CA ALA A 60 0.33 0.00 -14.55
C ALA A 60 0.01 -1.24 -15.40
N LEU A 61 0.70 -2.34 -15.14
CA LEU A 61 0.44 -3.60 -15.84
C LEU A 61 -0.74 -4.31 -15.17
N ALA A 62 -1.62 -4.88 -15.98
CA ALA A 62 -2.57 -5.87 -15.50
C ALA A 62 -1.80 -7.15 -15.16
N LEU A 63 -2.15 -7.77 -14.04
CA LEU A 63 -1.48 -8.95 -13.51
C LEU A 63 -2.45 -10.11 -13.32
N SER A 64 -1.94 -11.32 -13.44
CA SER A 64 -2.64 -12.55 -13.09
C SER A 64 -1.86 -13.27 -11.98
N GLU A 65 -2.57 -13.89 -11.04
CA GLU A 65 -1.94 -14.67 -9.97
C GLU A 65 -1.29 -15.96 -10.49
N LYS A 66 -1.89 -16.56 -11.52
CA LYS A 66 -1.46 -17.86 -12.08
C LYS A 66 -1.57 -17.85 -13.60
N ASP A 67 -0.76 -18.68 -14.22
CA ASP A 67 -0.84 -18.91 -15.67
C ASP A 67 -2.23 -19.40 -16.07
N GLY A 68 -2.74 -18.87 -17.18
CA GLY A 68 -4.06 -19.21 -17.72
C GLY A 68 -5.26 -18.53 -17.04
N GLN A 69 -5.04 -17.72 -16.00
CA GLN A 69 -6.10 -16.93 -15.40
C GLN A 69 -6.21 -15.54 -16.05
N PRO A 70 -7.37 -14.88 -15.95
CA PRO A 70 -7.54 -13.52 -16.45
C PRO A 70 -6.61 -12.52 -15.78
N PHE A 71 -6.13 -11.56 -16.55
CA PHE A 71 -5.37 -10.44 -16.01
C PHE A 71 -6.31 -9.41 -15.39
N ALA A 72 -6.01 -8.97 -14.17
CA ALA A 72 -6.71 -7.92 -13.47
C ALA A 72 -5.92 -6.61 -13.53
N GLU A 73 -6.61 -5.50 -13.79
CA GLU A 73 -6.03 -4.15 -13.75
C GLU A 73 -5.83 -3.67 -12.31
N ALA A 74 -4.83 -2.79 -12.11
CA ALA A 74 -4.57 -2.12 -10.83
C ALA A 74 -5.61 -1.01 -10.58
N ASN A 75 -6.86 -1.38 -10.32
CA ASN A 75 -7.96 -0.46 -9.97
C ASN A 75 -8.55 -0.80 -8.60
N TYR A 76 -9.37 0.12 -8.06
CA TYR A 76 -9.95 -0.02 -6.73
C TYR A 76 -10.74 -1.34 -6.56
N ALA A 77 -11.60 -1.67 -7.50
CA ALA A 77 -12.44 -2.87 -7.41
C ALA A 77 -11.61 -4.15 -7.36
N ASN A 78 -10.62 -4.27 -8.23
CA ASN A 78 -9.73 -5.44 -8.29
C ASN A 78 -8.77 -5.52 -7.11
N CYS A 79 -8.35 -4.38 -6.54
CA CYS A 79 -7.58 -4.37 -5.31
C CYS A 79 -8.43 -4.79 -4.11
N LEU A 80 -9.69 -4.33 -4.04
CA LEU A 80 -10.59 -4.62 -2.93
C LEU A 80 -11.04 -6.09 -2.90
N ASN A 81 -11.35 -6.67 -4.06
CA ASN A 81 -11.79 -8.07 -4.17
C ASN A 81 -10.65 -9.09 -4.24
N GLY A 82 -9.38 -8.62 -4.19
CA GLY A 82 -8.19 -9.46 -4.22
C GLY A 82 -7.81 -10.00 -5.61
N SER A 83 -8.48 -9.58 -6.69
CA SER A 83 -8.15 -10.03 -8.04
C SER A 83 -6.79 -9.49 -8.54
N TYR A 84 -6.39 -8.29 -8.06
CA TYR A 84 -5.08 -7.74 -8.35
C TYR A 84 -4.06 -8.26 -7.32
N PRO A 85 -3.10 -9.11 -7.70
CA PRO A 85 -2.31 -9.89 -6.74
C PRO A 85 -1.30 -9.08 -5.93
N LEU A 86 -0.98 -7.85 -6.34
CA LEU A 86 -0.06 -6.96 -5.61
C LEU A 86 -0.78 -5.87 -4.82
N ALA A 87 -2.05 -6.08 -4.47
CA ALA A 87 -2.78 -5.19 -3.58
C ALA A 87 -2.47 -5.49 -2.11
N ARG A 88 -2.35 -4.44 -1.30
CA ARG A 88 -2.23 -4.55 0.16
C ARG A 88 -2.73 -3.30 0.87
N PHE A 89 -3.10 -3.44 2.13
CA PHE A 89 -3.33 -2.30 3.00
C PHE A 89 -2.03 -1.60 3.38
N LEU A 90 -2.11 -0.30 3.61
CA LEU A 90 -1.07 0.45 4.31
C LEU A 90 -1.42 0.44 5.79
N TYR A 91 -0.48 0.03 6.63
CA TYR A 91 -0.67 -0.12 8.06
C TYR A 91 -0.01 1.03 8.82
N VAL A 92 -0.70 1.50 9.85
CA VAL A 92 -0.13 2.38 10.88
C VAL A 92 -0.01 1.57 12.16
N TYR A 93 1.20 1.46 12.68
CA TYR A 93 1.45 0.76 13.94
C TYR A 93 1.46 1.76 15.09
N VAL A 94 0.70 1.44 16.14
CA VAL A 94 0.63 2.24 17.36
C VAL A 94 1.04 1.38 18.54
N ASN A 95 1.82 1.95 19.47
CA ASN A 95 2.17 1.29 20.73
C ASN A 95 1.08 1.60 21.75
N LYS A 96 0.21 0.62 22.01
CA LYS A 96 -0.87 0.71 22.99
C LYS A 96 -0.73 -0.37 24.05
N SER A 97 -0.71 0.04 25.32
CA SER A 97 -0.77 -0.91 26.44
C SER A 97 -2.10 -1.66 26.44
N PRO A 98 -2.12 -2.98 26.67
CA PRO A 98 -3.37 -3.73 26.79
C PRO A 98 -4.28 -3.27 27.94
N SER A 99 -3.70 -2.70 29.00
CA SER A 99 -4.40 -2.31 30.23
C SER A 99 -4.69 -0.82 30.36
N LYS A 100 -4.40 -0.02 29.34
CA LYS A 100 -4.59 1.44 29.37
C LYS A 100 -5.20 1.92 28.08
N ASP A 101 -6.00 2.96 28.16
CA ASP A 101 -6.49 3.68 26.99
C ASP A 101 -5.32 4.25 26.19
N MET A 102 -5.55 4.41 24.91
CA MET A 102 -4.61 5.12 24.04
C MET A 102 -4.54 6.59 24.48
N ASP A 103 -3.36 7.20 24.41
CA ASP A 103 -3.25 8.63 24.65
C ASP A 103 -4.14 9.43 23.69
N LYS A 104 -4.62 10.57 24.18
CA LYS A 104 -5.62 11.37 23.46
C LYS A 104 -5.16 11.79 22.07
N LEU A 105 -3.90 12.22 21.94
CA LEU A 105 -3.37 12.72 20.66
C LEU A 105 -3.32 11.60 19.61
N THR A 106 -2.78 10.45 19.96
CA THR A 106 -2.74 9.26 19.08
C THR A 106 -4.14 8.78 18.72
N SER A 107 -5.05 8.75 19.70
CA SER A 107 -6.45 8.35 19.46
C SER A 107 -7.17 9.29 18.49
N GLU A 108 -7.03 10.60 18.68
CA GLU A 108 -7.62 11.60 17.77
C GLU A 108 -7.01 11.53 16.36
N PHE A 109 -5.69 11.36 16.27
CA PHE A 109 -5.02 11.18 14.98
C PHE A 109 -5.52 9.94 14.24
N MET A 110 -5.60 8.79 14.90
CA MET A 110 -6.10 7.56 14.29
C MET A 110 -7.59 7.66 13.93
N THR A 111 -8.39 8.34 14.76
CA THR A 111 -9.80 8.62 14.47
C THR A 111 -9.92 9.50 13.21
N PHE A 112 -9.06 10.51 13.08
CA PHE A 112 -9.01 11.34 11.88
C PHE A 112 -8.60 10.54 10.64
N VAL A 113 -7.54 9.73 10.71
CA VAL A 113 -7.09 8.87 9.60
C VAL A 113 -8.24 7.97 9.10
N LEU A 114 -9.02 7.40 10.00
CA LEU A 114 -10.15 6.52 9.69
C LEU A 114 -11.47 7.28 9.43
N SER A 115 -11.46 8.61 9.45
CA SER A 115 -12.62 9.43 9.14
C SER A 115 -12.79 9.61 7.62
N LYS A 116 -13.97 10.10 7.22
CA LYS A 116 -14.23 10.49 5.83
C LYS A 116 -13.19 11.51 5.33
N GLN A 117 -12.91 12.54 6.14
CA GLN A 117 -11.94 13.58 5.78
C GLN A 117 -10.51 13.02 5.63
N GLY A 118 -10.09 12.13 6.52
CA GLY A 118 -8.80 11.44 6.38
C GLY A 118 -8.73 10.60 5.11
N GLN A 119 -9.78 9.88 4.78
CA GLN A 119 -9.83 9.07 3.57
C GLN A 119 -9.94 9.92 2.27
N GLU A 120 -10.52 11.11 2.32
CA GLU A 120 -10.46 12.07 1.22
C GLU A 120 -9.02 12.55 0.93
N ILE A 121 -8.18 12.67 1.97
CA ILE A 121 -6.76 12.98 1.80
C ILE A 121 -6.03 11.80 1.13
N VAL A 122 -6.32 10.56 1.54
CA VAL A 122 -5.78 9.35 0.90
C VAL A 122 -6.08 9.34 -0.59
N ILE A 123 -7.32 9.68 -0.99
CA ILE A 123 -7.71 9.78 -2.41
C ILE A 123 -6.93 10.89 -3.13
N LYS A 124 -6.81 12.07 -2.51
CA LYS A 124 -6.05 13.21 -3.10
C LYS A 124 -4.58 12.88 -3.32
N ASP A 125 -4.01 12.04 -2.46
CA ASP A 125 -2.63 11.54 -2.60
C ASP A 125 -2.51 10.37 -3.60
N GLY A 126 -3.60 10.01 -4.28
CA GLY A 126 -3.64 9.02 -5.37
C GLY A 126 -3.76 7.57 -4.91
N TYR A 127 -4.01 7.31 -3.64
CA TYR A 127 -4.26 5.97 -3.10
C TYR A 127 -5.74 5.65 -3.06
N PHE A 128 -6.06 4.39 -2.84
CA PHE A 128 -7.43 3.93 -2.69
C PHE A 128 -7.89 4.08 -1.24
N PRO A 129 -9.13 4.57 -1.01
CA PRO A 129 -9.67 4.72 0.33
C PRO A 129 -10.03 3.36 0.93
N LEU A 130 -10.10 3.30 2.25
CA LEU A 130 -10.68 2.15 2.94
C LEU A 130 -12.18 2.04 2.65
N PRO A 131 -12.73 0.82 2.52
CA PRO A 131 -14.18 0.60 2.59
C PRO A 131 -14.75 1.14 3.90
N ALA A 132 -16.01 1.56 3.87
CA ALA A 132 -16.64 2.19 5.03
C ALA A 132 -16.74 1.25 6.25
N ASP A 133 -16.97 -0.03 6.02
CA ASP A 133 -16.98 -1.10 7.03
C ASP A 133 -15.59 -1.31 7.65
N ALA A 134 -14.54 -1.43 6.84
CA ALA A 134 -13.17 -1.55 7.33
C ALA A 134 -12.73 -0.31 8.16
N ALA A 135 -13.11 0.89 7.71
CA ALA A 135 -12.86 2.11 8.46
C ALA A 135 -13.66 2.16 9.78
N ALA A 136 -14.89 1.65 9.79
CA ALA A 136 -15.71 1.56 11.02
C ALA A 136 -15.13 0.55 12.01
N GLU A 137 -14.70 -0.62 11.55
CA GLU A 137 -14.04 -1.64 12.35
C GLU A 137 -12.73 -1.10 12.95
N GLY A 138 -11.91 -0.42 12.14
CA GLY A 138 -10.71 0.24 12.61
C GLY A 138 -10.99 1.26 13.73
N ARG A 139 -12.04 2.10 13.58
CA ARG A 139 -12.46 3.05 14.64
C ARG A 139 -12.95 2.35 15.89
N ALA A 140 -13.66 1.24 15.74
CA ALA A 140 -14.12 0.44 16.89
C ALA A 140 -12.93 -0.10 17.70
N SER A 141 -11.90 -0.58 17.04
CA SER A 141 -10.68 -1.10 17.69
C SER A 141 -9.89 -0.05 18.47
N LEU A 142 -10.06 1.25 18.18
CA LEU A 142 -9.43 2.32 18.95
C LEU A 142 -10.07 2.51 20.33
N LYS A 143 -11.35 2.17 20.47
CA LYS A 143 -12.14 2.42 21.68
C LYS A 143 -12.06 1.29 22.73
N TYR A 144 -11.57 0.11 22.36
CA TYR A 144 -11.65 -1.05 23.23
C TYR A 144 -10.30 -1.46 23.83
N TYR A 145 -10.18 -1.21 25.12
CA TYR A 145 -9.93 -2.20 26.15
C TYR A 145 -10.61 -1.71 27.45
N SER A 146 -11.92 -1.90 27.58
CA SER A 146 -12.47 -2.10 28.89
C SER A 146 -12.13 -3.55 29.25
N ALA A 147 -11.17 -3.75 30.16
CA ALA A 147 -11.02 -5.02 30.85
C ALA A 147 -12.34 -5.33 31.55
N GLU A 148 -13.02 -6.41 31.12
CA GLU A 148 -13.87 -7.15 32.04
C GLU A 148 -13.00 -7.96 32.97
#